data_f317167ac1feebebc9b954376460cea6
#
_entry.id   f317167ac1feebebc9b954376460cea6
#
_cell.length_a   1.000
_cell.length_b   1.000
_cell.length_c   1.000
_cell.angle_alpha   90.00
_cell.angle_beta   90.00
_cell.angle_gamma   90.00
#
_symmetry.space_group_name_H-M   'P 1'
#
loop_
_entity.id
_entity.type
_entity.pdbx_description
1 polymer ?
#
loop_
_entity_poly.entity_id
_entity_poly.type
_entity_poly.pdbx_seq_one_letter_code
_entity_poly.pdbx_strand_id
1 'polypeptide(L)'
;MELKECKYCNGSFPEDAFGVALTTLTKVYRRRKCRDCYRTTKQVLISRYFKWINQRKEEKGCKRCGVTDPRVLDFHHKNGEDKLFGDGGFRRAVGFEQIQKEVEKCEVVCANCHRILHDEERTEKKRGIVYR
;
A
#
# COMPACT_ATOMS: atom_id res chain seq x y z
N MET A 1 32.08 1.14 23.67
CA MET A 1 30.93 1.32 22.76
C MET A 1 29.74 0.62 23.38
N GLU A 2 28.72 1.35 23.68
CA GLU A 2 27.50 0.80 24.24
C GLU A 2 26.72 0.01 23.17
N LEU A 3 26.39 -1.23 23.49
CA LEU A 3 25.59 -2.08 22.61
C LEU A 3 24.12 -2.06 23.04
N LYS A 4 23.22 -2.04 22.07
CA LYS A 4 21.79 -2.09 22.28
C LYS A 4 21.27 -3.48 21.92
N GLU A 5 20.42 -4.04 22.77
CA GLU A 5 19.80 -5.34 22.54
C GLU A 5 18.55 -5.22 21.64
N CYS A 6 18.50 -6.05 20.61
CA CYS A 6 17.30 -6.21 19.79
C CYS A 6 16.25 -7.02 20.53
N LYS A 7 15.06 -6.48 20.70
CA LYS A 7 13.94 -7.16 21.40
C LYS A 7 13.33 -8.35 20.64
N TYR A 8 13.79 -8.60 19.42
CA TYR A 8 13.29 -9.69 18.58
C TYR A 8 14.26 -10.87 18.48
N CYS A 9 15.51 -10.61 18.12
CA CYS A 9 16.53 -11.67 18.00
C CYS A 9 17.42 -11.79 19.23
N ASN A 10 17.28 -10.89 20.20
CA ASN A 10 18.10 -10.79 21.41
C ASN A 10 19.60 -10.58 21.15
N GLY A 11 19.96 -10.28 19.90
CA GLY A 11 21.34 -9.91 19.56
C GLY A 11 21.68 -8.50 20.05
N SER A 12 22.93 -8.29 20.41
CA SER A 12 23.43 -6.97 20.83
C SER A 12 24.24 -6.32 19.70
N PHE A 13 23.86 -5.13 19.33
CA PHE A 13 24.41 -4.41 18.18
C PHE A 13 24.70 -2.94 18.53
N PRO A 14 25.59 -2.28 17.77
CA PRO A 14 25.74 -0.83 17.88
C PRO A 14 24.41 -0.09 17.63
N GLU A 15 24.27 1.09 18.20
CA GLU A 15 23.03 1.86 18.09
C GLU A 15 22.62 2.17 16.64
N ASP A 16 23.58 2.36 15.74
CA ASP A 16 23.35 2.59 14.32
C ASP A 16 22.79 1.38 13.55
N ALA A 17 22.85 0.18 14.15
CA ALA A 17 22.18 -1.01 13.61
C ALA A 17 20.64 -0.99 13.79
N PHE A 18 20.13 0.01 14.50
CA PHE A 18 18.69 0.23 14.71
C PHE A 18 18.24 1.43 13.90
N GLY A 19 17.18 1.28 13.10
CA GLY A 19 16.62 2.37 12.32
C GLY A 19 16.02 3.47 13.18
N VAL A 20 15.94 4.68 12.63
CA VAL A 20 15.31 5.82 13.28
C VAL A 20 13.79 5.64 13.30
N ALA A 21 13.18 5.73 14.47
CA ALA A 21 11.75 5.69 14.68
C ALA A 21 11.16 7.10 14.64
N LEU A 22 11.78 8.05 15.31
CA LEU A 22 11.32 9.41 15.43
C LEU A 22 12.51 10.35 15.65
N THR A 23 12.50 11.49 15.02
CA THR A 23 13.45 12.58 15.26
C THR A 23 12.69 13.79 15.79
N THR A 24 13.10 14.29 16.93
CA THR A 24 12.63 15.56 17.51
C THR A 24 13.73 16.63 17.38
N LEU A 25 13.44 17.86 17.77
CA LEU A 25 14.43 18.95 17.80
C LEU A 25 15.65 18.66 18.68
N THR A 26 15.48 17.83 19.70
CA THR A 26 16.50 17.56 20.73
C THR A 26 17.01 16.13 20.76
N LYS A 27 16.29 15.19 20.15
CA LYS A 27 16.62 13.76 20.29
C LYS A 27 16.20 12.92 19.10
N VAL A 28 17.00 11.92 18.78
CA VAL A 28 16.71 10.86 17.81
C VAL A 28 16.34 9.60 18.59
N TYR A 29 15.15 9.07 18.31
CA TYR A 29 14.69 7.80 18.88
C TYR A 29 14.90 6.67 17.88
N ARG A 30 15.54 5.61 18.32
CA ARG A 30 15.81 4.41 17.52
C ARG A 30 14.79 3.32 17.81
N ARG A 31 14.49 2.49 16.81
CA ARG A 31 13.60 1.35 16.95
C ARG A 31 14.14 0.33 17.95
N ARG A 32 13.26 -0.50 18.50
CA ARG A 32 13.62 -1.59 19.42
C ARG A 32 14.10 -2.84 18.68
N LYS A 33 13.80 -2.95 17.40
CA LYS A 33 14.26 -4.01 16.50
C LYS A 33 15.51 -3.55 15.74
N CYS A 34 16.50 -4.43 15.57
CA CYS A 34 17.57 -4.18 14.63
C CYS A 34 17.02 -4.10 13.20
N ARG A 35 17.80 -3.54 12.28
CA ARG A 35 17.37 -3.35 10.88
C ARG A 35 16.96 -4.64 10.19
N ASP A 36 17.66 -5.74 10.43
CA ASP A 36 17.34 -7.03 9.83
C ASP A 36 16.01 -7.58 10.33
N CYS A 37 15.77 -7.55 11.64
CA CYS A 37 14.48 -7.95 12.21
C CYS A 37 13.34 -7.06 11.75
N TYR A 38 13.57 -5.77 11.65
CA TYR A 38 12.57 -4.83 11.13
C TYR A 38 12.22 -5.12 9.68
N ARG A 39 13.23 -5.33 8.84
CA ARG A 39 13.06 -5.66 7.43
C ARG A 39 12.29 -6.96 7.25
N THR A 40 12.69 -8.02 7.94
CA THR A 40 12.05 -9.34 7.87
C THR A 40 10.60 -9.27 8.32
N THR A 41 10.31 -8.64 9.45
CA THR A 41 8.94 -8.47 9.95
C THR A 41 8.08 -7.68 8.99
N LYS A 42 8.60 -6.61 8.42
CA LYS A 42 7.90 -5.78 7.42
C LYS A 42 7.60 -6.56 6.15
N GLN A 43 8.55 -7.35 5.66
CA GLN A 43 8.36 -8.19 4.46
C GLN A 43 7.26 -9.24 4.68
N VAL A 44 7.25 -9.91 5.83
CA VAL A 44 6.20 -10.88 6.17
C VAL A 44 4.82 -10.22 6.20
N LEU A 45 4.72 -9.05 6.81
CA LEU A 45 3.47 -8.29 6.90
C LEU A 45 2.98 -7.86 5.50
N ILE A 46 3.86 -7.30 4.69
CA ILE A 46 3.55 -6.89 3.31
C ILE A 46 3.12 -8.10 2.47
N SER A 47 3.80 -9.24 2.61
CA SER A 47 3.44 -10.47 1.89
C SER A 47 2.03 -10.95 2.23
N ARG A 48 1.62 -10.86 3.50
CA ARG A 48 0.26 -11.17 3.94
C ARG A 48 -0.77 -10.23 3.30
N TYR A 49 -0.48 -8.94 3.23
CA TYR A 49 -1.35 -7.96 2.60
C TYR A 49 -1.51 -8.23 1.11
N PHE A 50 -0.42 -8.48 0.40
CA PHE A 50 -0.48 -8.79 -1.03
C PHE A 50 -1.23 -10.09 -1.32
N LYS A 51 -1.04 -11.11 -0.50
CA LYS A 51 -1.80 -12.36 -0.63
C LYS A 51 -3.30 -12.12 -0.51
N TRP A 52 -3.73 -11.36 0.50
CA TRP A 52 -5.13 -11.03 0.69
C TRP A 52 -5.67 -10.16 -0.46
N ILE A 53 -4.91 -9.14 -0.88
CA ILE A 53 -5.25 -8.26 -2.01
C ILE A 53 -5.44 -9.07 -3.29
N ASN A 54 -4.52 -9.98 -3.59
CA ASN A 54 -4.60 -10.83 -4.77
C ASN A 54 -5.81 -11.77 -4.73
N GLN A 55 -6.13 -12.32 -3.57
CA GLN A 55 -7.34 -13.12 -3.39
C GLN A 55 -8.60 -12.30 -3.68
N ARG A 56 -8.67 -11.06 -3.20
CA ARG A 56 -9.80 -10.16 -3.47
C ARG A 56 -9.91 -9.81 -4.95
N LYS A 57 -8.80 -9.57 -5.61
CA LYS A 57 -8.76 -9.32 -7.06
C LYS A 57 -9.27 -10.53 -7.84
N GLU A 58 -8.81 -11.73 -7.52
CA GLU A 58 -9.26 -12.97 -8.16
C GLU A 58 -10.77 -13.22 -7.97
N GLU A 59 -11.26 -13.05 -6.75
CA GLU A 59 -12.68 -13.25 -6.42
C GLU A 59 -13.60 -12.29 -7.19
N LYS A 60 -13.19 -11.04 -7.34
CA LYS A 60 -13.99 -10.02 -8.02
C LYS A 60 -13.81 -10.04 -9.52
N GLY A 61 -12.60 -10.25 -10.01
CA GLY A 61 -12.25 -10.09 -11.42
C GLY A 61 -12.46 -8.66 -11.93
N CYS A 62 -12.12 -8.42 -13.18
CA CYS A 62 -12.40 -7.13 -13.81
C CYS A 62 -13.90 -6.95 -14.00
N LYS A 63 -14.45 -5.87 -13.48
CA LYS A 63 -15.86 -5.53 -13.58
C LYS A 63 -16.35 -5.37 -15.02
N ARG A 64 -15.47 -5.00 -15.94
CA ARG A 64 -15.82 -4.72 -17.34
C ARG A 64 -15.59 -5.91 -18.27
N CYS A 65 -14.40 -6.54 -18.22
CA CYS A 65 -14.03 -7.61 -19.15
C CYS A 65 -13.98 -9.01 -18.51
N GLY A 66 -14.07 -9.10 -17.18
CA GLY A 66 -14.14 -10.38 -16.46
C GLY A 66 -12.81 -11.10 -16.27
N VAL A 67 -11.68 -10.53 -16.69
CA VAL A 67 -10.36 -11.15 -16.43
C VAL A 67 -10.11 -11.28 -14.94
N THR A 68 -9.58 -12.42 -14.50
CA THR A 68 -9.39 -12.74 -13.08
C THR A 68 -7.94 -12.83 -12.64
N ASP A 69 -6.98 -12.64 -13.54
CA ASP A 69 -5.55 -12.68 -13.21
C ASP A 69 -5.17 -11.45 -12.35
N PRO A 70 -4.76 -11.64 -11.08
CA PRO A 70 -4.47 -10.52 -10.20
C PRO A 70 -3.30 -9.66 -10.66
N ARG A 71 -2.42 -10.17 -11.53
CA ARG A 71 -1.27 -9.44 -12.06
C ARG A 71 -1.68 -8.28 -12.96
N VAL A 72 -2.85 -8.37 -13.59
CA VAL A 72 -3.37 -7.34 -14.49
C VAL A 72 -4.55 -6.57 -13.91
N LEU A 73 -4.89 -6.82 -12.65
CA LEU A 73 -6.01 -6.18 -11.96
C LEU A 73 -5.55 -5.06 -11.05
N ASP A 74 -6.27 -3.95 -11.12
CA ASP A 74 -6.05 -2.76 -10.30
C ASP A 74 -7.30 -2.44 -9.48
N PHE A 75 -7.12 -1.75 -8.37
CA PHE A 75 -8.21 -1.13 -7.63
C PHE A 75 -8.46 0.28 -8.15
N HIS A 76 -9.68 0.54 -8.57
CA HIS A 76 -10.13 1.85 -9.03
C HIS A 76 -11.05 2.48 -7.99
N HIS A 77 -10.71 3.65 -7.51
CA HIS A 77 -11.56 4.42 -6.60
C HIS A 77 -12.70 5.07 -7.39
N LYS A 78 -13.93 4.81 -6.98
CA LYS A 78 -15.15 5.39 -7.61
C LYS A 78 -15.16 6.91 -7.51
N ASN A 79 -14.68 7.44 -6.38
CA ASN A 79 -14.54 8.88 -6.13
C ASN A 79 -13.10 9.16 -5.73
N GLY A 80 -12.35 9.85 -6.57
CA GLY A 80 -10.93 10.17 -6.31
C GLY A 80 -10.68 10.96 -5.03
N GLU A 81 -11.72 11.61 -4.49
CA GLU A 81 -11.66 12.41 -3.26
C GLU A 81 -11.59 11.57 -1.98
N ASP A 82 -12.11 10.34 -1.99
CA ASP A 82 -12.13 9.43 -0.83
C ASP A 82 -10.87 8.57 -0.69
N LYS A 83 -9.85 8.86 -1.48
CA LYS A 83 -8.62 8.10 -1.52
C LYS A 83 -7.77 8.35 -0.28
N LEU A 84 -7.68 7.36 0.61
CA LEU A 84 -6.87 7.43 1.83
C LEU A 84 -5.37 7.38 1.54
N PHE A 85 -4.96 6.58 0.55
CA PHE A 85 -3.58 6.46 0.09
C PHE A 85 -3.53 6.00 -1.37
N GLY A 86 -2.46 6.36 -2.08
CA GLY A 86 -2.26 5.98 -3.48
C GLY A 86 -1.88 4.52 -3.67
N ASP A 87 -1.64 4.13 -4.92
CA ASP A 87 -1.37 2.75 -5.33
C ASP A 87 -0.18 2.10 -4.61
N GLY A 88 0.75 2.89 -4.09
CA GLY A 88 1.85 2.43 -3.24
C GLY A 88 1.53 2.29 -1.75
N GLY A 89 0.34 2.65 -1.31
CA GLY A 89 -0.04 2.69 0.11
C GLY A 89 0.00 1.35 0.81
N PHE A 90 -0.28 0.27 0.10
CA PHE A 90 -0.21 -1.10 0.63
C PHE A 90 1.20 -1.52 1.06
N ARG A 91 2.23 -0.86 0.55
CA ARG A 91 3.63 -1.11 0.92
C ARG A 91 4.05 -0.40 2.20
N ARG A 92 3.23 0.47 2.75
CA ARG A 92 3.56 1.29 3.93
C ARG A 92 3.23 0.63 5.27
N ALA A 93 2.93 -0.64 5.30
CA ALA A 93 2.62 -1.36 6.54
C ALA A 93 1.58 -0.64 7.42
N VAL A 94 0.57 -0.04 6.79
CA VAL A 94 -0.61 0.47 7.48
C VAL A 94 -1.43 -0.70 8.05
N GLY A 95 -2.27 -0.44 9.02
CA GLY A 95 -3.09 -1.49 9.63
C GLY A 95 -3.93 -2.26 8.61
N PHE A 96 -4.02 -3.58 8.76
CA PHE A 96 -4.78 -4.44 7.84
C PHE A 96 -6.24 -4.00 7.69
N GLU A 97 -6.85 -3.54 8.77
CA GLU A 97 -8.21 -3.01 8.80
C GLU A 97 -8.39 -1.79 7.88
N GLN A 98 -7.40 -0.91 7.84
CA GLN A 98 -7.40 0.25 6.94
C GLN A 98 -7.31 -0.15 5.47
N ILE A 99 -6.50 -1.17 5.16
CA ILE A 99 -6.40 -1.74 3.82
C ILE A 99 -7.74 -2.35 3.39
N GLN A 100 -8.38 -3.11 4.26
CA GLN A 100 -9.71 -3.70 3.99
C GLN A 100 -10.75 -2.62 3.69
N LYS A 101 -10.82 -1.58 4.49
CA LYS A 101 -11.74 -0.46 4.28
C LYS A 101 -11.49 0.26 2.97
N GLU A 102 -10.23 0.46 2.62
CA GLU A 102 -9.85 1.12 1.37
C GLU A 102 -10.22 0.28 0.15
N VAL A 103 -9.98 -1.03 0.21
CA VAL A 103 -10.33 -1.97 -0.86
C VAL A 103 -11.85 -2.06 -1.07
N GLU A 104 -12.65 -1.98 -0.01
CA GLU A 104 -14.11 -1.97 -0.10
C GLU A 104 -14.66 -0.76 -0.88
N LYS A 105 -13.95 0.37 -0.86
CA LYS A 105 -14.33 1.57 -1.63
C LYS A 105 -14.01 1.44 -3.12
N CYS A 106 -13.22 0.46 -3.52
CA CYS A 106 -12.69 0.32 -4.86
C CYS A 106 -13.46 -0.69 -5.69
N GLU A 107 -13.50 -0.46 -6.98
CA GLU A 107 -13.85 -1.44 -7.99
C GLU A 107 -12.58 -2.12 -8.50
N VAL A 108 -12.67 -3.39 -8.87
CA VAL A 108 -11.56 -4.09 -9.50
C VAL A 108 -11.72 -4.01 -11.02
N VAL A 109 -10.71 -3.53 -11.70
CA VAL A 109 -10.66 -3.41 -13.15
C VAL A 109 -9.27 -3.82 -13.64
N CYS A 110 -9.19 -4.38 -14.85
CA CYS A 110 -7.87 -4.65 -15.44
C CYS A 110 -7.19 -3.34 -15.90
N ALA A 111 -5.90 -3.39 -16.12
CA ALA A 111 -5.11 -2.23 -16.54
C ALA A 111 -5.67 -1.53 -17.79
N ASN A 112 -6.14 -2.28 -18.77
CA ASN A 112 -6.75 -1.73 -19.97
C ASN A 112 -8.08 -1.03 -19.69
N CYS A 113 -8.98 -1.69 -18.97
CA CYS A 113 -10.27 -1.11 -18.58
C CYS A 113 -10.09 0.09 -17.64
N HIS A 114 -9.07 0.06 -16.78
CA HIS A 114 -8.73 1.17 -15.90
C HIS A 114 -8.35 2.43 -16.67
N ARG A 115 -7.53 2.28 -17.70
CA ARG A 115 -7.19 3.39 -18.61
C ARG A 115 -8.41 3.95 -19.34
N ILE A 116 -9.27 3.07 -19.82
CA ILE A 116 -10.53 3.46 -20.50
C ILE A 116 -11.43 4.24 -19.55
N LEU A 117 -11.60 3.77 -18.30
CA LEU A 117 -12.37 4.47 -17.28
C LEU A 117 -11.84 5.88 -17.01
N HIS A 118 -10.54 6.04 -16.84
CA HIS A 118 -9.94 7.35 -16.63
C HIS A 118 -10.12 8.27 -17.84
N ASP A 119 -10.06 7.73 -19.04
CA ASP A 119 -10.33 8.52 -20.25
C ASP A 119 -11.78 8.99 -20.33
N GLU A 120 -12.73 8.10 -20.06
CA GLU A 120 -14.15 8.42 -19.97
C GLU A 120 -14.44 9.51 -18.92
N GLU A 121 -13.90 9.38 -17.72
CA GLU A 121 -14.04 10.36 -16.63
C GLU A 121 -13.46 11.73 -17.02
N ARG A 122 -12.32 11.75 -17.68
CA ARG A 122 -11.71 12.99 -18.18
C ARG A 122 -12.55 13.63 -19.27
N THR A 123 -13.12 12.83 -20.15
CA THR A 123 -14.00 13.31 -21.23
C THR A 123 -15.27 13.91 -20.66
N GLU A 124 -15.88 13.29 -19.67
CA GLU A 124 -17.05 13.83 -18.98
C GLU A 124 -16.77 15.16 -18.30
N LYS A 125 -15.65 15.26 -17.59
CA LYS A 125 -15.22 16.51 -16.97
C LYS A 125 -14.96 17.61 -17.99
N LYS A 126 -14.48 17.26 -19.17
CA LYS A 126 -14.19 18.21 -20.26
C LYS A 126 -15.44 18.60 -21.08
N ARG A 127 -16.52 17.82 -21.04
CA ARG A 127 -17.78 18.16 -21.74
C ARG A 127 -18.39 19.49 -21.28
N GLY A 128 -18.04 19.98 -20.09
CA GLY A 128 -18.40 21.33 -19.63
C GLY A 128 -17.54 22.44 -20.21
N ILE A 129 -16.45 22.11 -20.91
CA ILE A 129 -15.54 23.08 -21.51
C ILE A 129 -15.60 22.91 -23.02
N VAL A 130 -16.27 23.85 -23.67
CA VAL A 130 -16.37 23.87 -25.14
C VAL A 130 -15.06 24.43 -25.69
N TYR A 131 -14.20 23.55 -26.21
CA TYR A 131 -13.07 23.99 -27.04
C TYR A 131 -13.62 24.29 -28.46
N ARG A 132 -13.63 25.53 -28.77
CA ARG A 132 -13.90 25.97 -30.15
C ARG A 132 -12.60 26.15 -30.90
#